data_fc68cb709ecaf88e233b849d8cffba0e
#
_entry.id   fc68cb709ecaf88e233b849d8cffba0e
#
_cell.length_a   1.000
_cell.length_b   1.000
_cell.length_c   1.000
_cell.angle_alpha   90.00
_cell.angle_beta   90.00
_cell.angle_gamma   90.00
#
_symmetry.space_group_name_H-M   'P 1'
#
loop_
_entity.id
_entity.type
_entity.pdbx_description
1 polymer ?
#
loop_
_entity_poly.entity_id
_entity_poly.type
_entity_poly.pdbx_seq_one_letter_code
_entity_poly.pdbx_strand_id
1 'polypeptide(L)'
;MCNALALLQCVASHPETRGLFLSAHIPLYLYPFLNTNAKSRPFEYLRLTSLGVVGALVKMDDSDVINFLLQTEIIPLCLRIMENGSELSKTVATFIVQKILLDDTGMNYVCQTAERFYAVSQVLQNMLIHLSQQTEPSARLLKHIVRCYLRLSDNPRAREALQQCLPKVLRDDTFIEVLVLDSTIKKWVTQLLINVGDASDQEPVGVFGGVGV
;
A
#
# COMPACT_ATOMS: atom_id res chain seq x y z
N MET A 1 25.94 -7.59 4.50
CA MET A 1 25.14 -6.69 3.64
C MET A 1 23.86 -6.21 4.34
N CYS A 2 22.98 -7.04 4.89
CA CYS A 2 21.74 -6.58 5.57
C CYS A 2 22.00 -5.64 6.77
N ASN A 3 23.07 -5.83 7.55
CA ASN A 3 23.42 -4.92 8.63
C ASN A 3 23.80 -3.51 8.12
N ALA A 4 24.47 -3.42 6.97
CA ALA A 4 24.76 -2.14 6.33
C ALA A 4 23.46 -1.44 5.87
N LEU A 5 22.48 -2.20 5.32
CA LEU A 5 21.17 -1.67 4.95
C LEU A 5 20.38 -1.20 6.19
N ALA A 6 20.51 -1.88 7.33
CA ALA A 6 19.88 -1.43 8.58
C ALA A 6 20.47 -0.08 9.05
N LEU A 7 21.79 0.16 8.89
CA LEU A 7 22.39 1.46 9.14
C LEU A 7 21.89 2.52 8.15
N LEU A 8 21.73 2.17 6.88
CA LEU A 8 21.16 3.07 5.88
C LEU A 8 19.70 3.47 6.20
N GLN A 9 18.92 2.60 6.86
CA GLN A 9 17.58 2.98 7.34
C GLN A 9 17.64 4.11 8.37
N CYS A 10 18.62 4.10 9.27
CA CYS A 10 18.82 5.18 10.23
C CYS A 10 19.17 6.49 9.53
N VAL A 11 20.08 6.45 8.56
CA VAL A 11 20.45 7.63 7.75
C VAL A 11 19.27 8.15 6.93
N ALA A 12 18.49 7.27 6.33
CA ALA A 12 17.32 7.61 5.53
C ALA A 12 16.19 8.25 6.35
N SER A 13 16.03 7.86 7.62
CA SER A 13 14.99 8.38 8.49
C SER A 13 15.34 9.70 9.20
N HIS A 14 16.63 10.04 9.30
CA HIS A 14 17.06 11.23 10.05
C HIS A 14 16.88 12.51 9.21
N PRO A 15 16.26 13.58 9.75
CA PRO A 15 15.95 14.80 8.99
C PRO A 15 17.19 15.46 8.36
N GLU A 16 18.31 15.53 9.09
CA GLU A 16 19.53 16.21 8.63
C GLU A 16 20.26 15.46 7.51
N THR A 17 20.15 14.12 7.48
CA THR A 17 20.88 13.29 6.50
C THR A 17 20.01 12.85 5.33
N ARG A 18 18.69 12.88 5.47
CA ARG A 18 17.74 12.45 4.43
C ARG A 18 17.91 13.21 3.11
N GLY A 19 18.04 14.53 3.16
CA GLY A 19 18.26 15.36 1.97
C GLY A 19 19.55 15.01 1.25
N LEU A 20 20.65 14.79 2.00
CA LEU A 20 21.92 14.35 1.45
C LEU A 20 21.83 12.94 0.85
N PHE A 21 21.06 12.05 1.50
CA PHE A 21 20.81 10.69 1.02
C PHE A 21 20.11 10.67 -0.35
N LEU A 22 19.13 11.56 -0.55
CA LEU A 22 18.45 11.74 -1.84
C LEU A 22 19.37 12.39 -2.88
N SER A 23 20.08 13.46 -2.51
CA SER A 23 21.00 14.18 -3.40
C SER A 23 22.13 13.28 -3.92
N ALA A 24 22.58 12.34 -3.09
CA ALA A 24 23.56 11.32 -3.48
C ALA A 24 22.93 10.15 -4.26
N HIS A 25 21.65 10.18 -4.56
CA HIS A 25 20.92 9.14 -5.30
C HIS A 25 21.04 7.74 -4.69
N ILE A 26 21.26 7.64 -3.38
CA ILE A 26 21.45 6.35 -2.69
C ILE A 26 20.32 5.35 -2.93
N PRO A 27 19.00 5.76 -2.98
CA PRO A 27 17.92 4.80 -3.24
C PRO A 27 18.09 4.03 -4.56
N LEU A 28 18.69 4.61 -5.60
CA LEU A 28 18.89 3.93 -6.89
C LEU A 28 19.79 2.70 -6.79
N TYR A 29 20.76 2.69 -5.88
CA TYR A 29 21.61 1.52 -5.64
C TYR A 29 20.87 0.34 -5.01
N LEU A 30 19.66 0.58 -4.46
CA LEU A 30 18.80 -0.45 -3.88
C LEU A 30 17.90 -1.10 -4.92
N TYR A 31 17.58 -0.41 -6.01
CA TYR A 31 16.62 -0.87 -7.03
C TYR A 31 16.97 -2.21 -7.67
N PRO A 32 18.24 -2.55 -7.98
CA PRO A 32 18.60 -3.87 -8.47
C PRO A 32 18.19 -5.00 -7.51
N PHE A 33 18.24 -4.76 -6.19
CA PHE A 33 17.81 -5.73 -5.18
C PHE A 33 16.29 -5.86 -5.09
N LEU A 34 15.57 -4.77 -5.38
CA LEU A 34 14.10 -4.79 -5.50
C LEU A 34 13.64 -5.48 -6.77
N ASN A 35 14.44 -5.37 -7.85
CA ASN A 35 14.10 -5.88 -9.17
C ASN A 35 14.49 -7.35 -9.41
N THR A 36 15.16 -8.00 -8.47
CA THR A 36 15.57 -9.40 -8.60
C THR A 36 14.39 -10.37 -8.56
N ASN A 37 14.40 -11.39 -9.42
CA ASN A 37 13.43 -12.50 -9.42
C ASN A 37 13.89 -13.68 -8.55
N ALA A 38 15.07 -13.60 -7.95
CA ALA A 38 15.60 -14.67 -7.11
C ALA A 38 14.72 -14.86 -5.86
N LYS A 39 14.25 -16.10 -5.65
CA LYS A 39 13.37 -16.48 -4.54
C LYS A 39 14.14 -17.14 -3.38
N SER A 40 15.45 -17.27 -3.48
CA SER A 40 16.23 -17.87 -2.38
C SER A 40 16.25 -16.94 -1.17
N ARG A 41 16.32 -17.52 0.02
CA ARG A 41 16.23 -16.82 1.31
C ARG A 41 17.18 -15.62 1.43
N PRO A 42 18.46 -15.66 0.97
CA PRO A 42 19.35 -14.50 1.03
C PRO A 42 18.86 -13.32 0.19
N PHE A 43 18.33 -13.58 -1.00
CA PHE A 43 17.81 -12.52 -1.87
C PHE A 43 16.50 -11.93 -1.36
N GLU A 44 15.65 -12.76 -0.73
CA GLU A 44 14.42 -12.25 -0.08
C GLU A 44 14.77 -11.34 1.11
N TYR A 45 15.75 -11.69 1.92
CA TYR A 45 16.25 -10.80 2.98
C TYR A 45 16.82 -9.50 2.43
N LEU A 46 17.57 -9.57 1.34
CA LEU A 46 18.16 -8.39 0.71
C LEU A 46 17.05 -7.47 0.14
N ARG A 47 16.04 -8.04 -0.49
CA ARG A 47 14.86 -7.31 -0.96
C ARG A 47 14.13 -6.64 0.20
N LEU A 48 13.83 -7.38 1.26
CA LEU A 48 13.10 -6.88 2.42
C LEU A 48 13.86 -5.75 3.12
N THR A 49 15.17 -5.90 3.33
CA THR A 49 15.98 -4.86 3.97
C THR A 49 16.14 -3.63 3.09
N SER A 50 16.23 -3.78 1.77
CA SER A 50 16.23 -2.67 0.80
C SER A 50 14.90 -1.92 0.78
N LEU A 51 13.76 -2.65 0.79
CA LEU A 51 12.44 -2.05 0.99
C LEU A 51 12.35 -1.29 2.31
N GLY A 52 12.97 -1.81 3.38
CA GLY A 52 13.02 -1.15 4.67
C GLY A 52 13.68 0.23 4.62
N VAL A 53 14.74 0.41 3.81
CA VAL A 53 15.37 1.73 3.60
C VAL A 53 14.40 2.69 2.89
N VAL A 54 13.75 2.25 1.82
CA VAL A 54 12.74 3.07 1.12
C VAL A 54 11.56 3.38 2.04
N GLY A 55 11.11 2.39 2.81
CA GLY A 55 10.05 2.57 3.81
C GLY A 55 10.42 3.60 4.89
N ALA A 56 11.68 3.65 5.31
CA ALA A 56 12.17 4.65 6.26
C ALA A 56 12.13 6.07 5.67
N LEU A 57 12.45 6.22 4.38
CA LEU A 57 12.34 7.50 3.67
C LEU A 57 10.89 8.02 3.64
N VAL A 58 9.94 7.19 3.18
CA VAL A 58 8.53 7.61 2.99
C VAL A 58 7.79 7.81 4.31
N LYS A 59 8.30 7.24 5.41
CA LYS A 59 7.65 7.33 6.72
C LYS A 59 7.53 8.77 7.24
N MET A 60 8.41 9.65 6.80
CA MET A 60 8.55 11.01 7.32
C MET A 60 7.65 12.03 6.60
N ASP A 61 6.79 11.59 5.67
CA ASP A 61 5.83 12.44 4.92
C ASP A 61 6.50 13.67 4.27
N ASP A 62 7.65 13.45 3.63
CA ASP A 62 8.45 14.47 2.96
C ASP A 62 8.17 14.42 1.45
N SER A 63 7.63 15.51 0.89
CA SER A 63 7.26 15.59 -0.52
C SER A 63 8.48 15.51 -1.46
N ASP A 64 9.68 15.90 -1.05
CA ASP A 64 10.88 15.75 -1.85
C ASP A 64 11.25 14.27 -2.02
N VAL A 65 11.03 13.46 -0.98
CA VAL A 65 11.16 12.00 -1.05
C VAL A 65 10.18 11.42 -2.06
N ILE A 66 8.91 11.83 -1.99
CA ILE A 66 7.88 11.33 -2.90
C ILE A 66 8.22 11.71 -4.35
N ASN A 67 8.59 12.96 -4.61
CA ASN A 67 8.99 13.43 -5.93
C ASN A 67 10.17 12.62 -6.49
N PHE A 68 11.21 12.39 -5.68
CA PHE A 68 12.37 11.58 -6.07
C PHE A 68 11.95 10.15 -6.44
N LEU A 69 11.14 9.51 -5.61
CA LEU A 69 10.69 8.13 -5.83
C LEU A 69 9.80 7.99 -7.07
N LEU A 70 8.95 8.97 -7.36
CA LEU A 70 8.13 8.99 -8.57
C LEU A 70 8.97 9.14 -9.84
N GLN A 71 9.98 10.03 -9.82
CA GLN A 71 10.90 10.24 -10.92
C GLN A 71 11.79 9.02 -11.21
N THR A 72 12.01 8.18 -10.22
CA THR A 72 12.87 7.00 -10.31
C THR A 72 12.10 5.68 -10.44
N GLU A 73 10.80 5.75 -10.76
CA GLU A 73 9.95 4.60 -11.09
C GLU A 73 9.83 3.55 -9.97
N ILE A 74 9.73 3.98 -8.71
CA ILE A 74 9.56 3.07 -7.56
C ILE A 74 8.25 2.29 -7.62
N ILE A 75 7.17 2.89 -8.17
CA ILE A 75 5.83 2.27 -8.18
C ILE A 75 5.84 0.94 -8.91
N PRO A 76 6.33 0.80 -10.15
CA PRO A 76 6.41 -0.50 -10.83
C PRO A 76 7.16 -1.57 -10.03
N LEU A 77 8.24 -1.19 -9.35
CA LEU A 77 9.01 -2.11 -8.50
C LEU A 77 8.18 -2.57 -7.30
N CYS A 78 7.49 -1.65 -6.62
CA CYS A 78 6.61 -1.98 -5.51
C CYS A 78 5.46 -2.90 -5.97
N LEU A 79 4.78 -2.59 -7.06
CA LEU A 79 3.67 -3.40 -7.59
C LEU A 79 4.12 -4.84 -7.87
N ARG A 80 5.28 -5.03 -8.49
CA ARG A 80 5.85 -6.34 -8.75
C ARG A 80 6.15 -7.12 -7.46
N ILE A 81 6.63 -6.45 -6.41
CA ILE A 81 6.88 -7.09 -5.12
C ILE A 81 5.56 -7.41 -4.41
N MET A 82 4.55 -6.55 -4.52
CA MET A 82 3.21 -6.79 -3.99
C MET A 82 2.57 -8.04 -4.60
N GLU A 83 2.86 -8.35 -5.86
CA GLU A 83 2.37 -9.58 -6.51
C GLU A 83 3.19 -10.82 -6.14
N ASN A 84 4.53 -10.72 -6.15
CA ASN A 84 5.41 -11.88 -6.19
C ASN A 84 6.32 -12.05 -4.96
N GLY A 85 6.35 -11.07 -4.04
CA GLY A 85 7.21 -11.10 -2.86
C GLY A 85 6.70 -12.01 -1.74
N SER A 86 7.50 -12.15 -0.68
CA SER A 86 7.06 -12.73 0.59
C SER A 86 6.00 -11.85 1.25
N GLU A 87 5.24 -12.38 2.20
CA GLU A 87 4.22 -11.61 2.91
C GLU A 87 4.77 -10.33 3.56
N LEU A 88 5.94 -10.40 4.18
CA LEU A 88 6.60 -9.23 4.75
C LEU A 88 6.99 -8.21 3.67
N SER A 89 7.56 -8.67 2.56
CA SER A 89 7.92 -7.78 1.44
C SER A 89 6.69 -7.15 0.80
N LYS A 90 5.59 -7.90 0.64
CA LYS A 90 4.29 -7.40 0.19
C LYS A 90 3.78 -6.30 1.11
N THR A 91 3.83 -6.53 2.42
CA THR A 91 3.36 -5.55 3.42
C THR A 91 4.15 -4.24 3.36
N VAL A 92 5.49 -4.32 3.27
CA VAL A 92 6.34 -3.12 3.19
C VAL A 92 6.16 -2.40 1.84
N ALA A 93 6.08 -3.12 0.73
CA ALA A 93 5.84 -2.52 -0.58
C ALA A 93 4.47 -1.81 -0.64
N THR A 94 3.41 -2.43 -0.06
CA THR A 94 2.08 -1.82 0.03
C THR A 94 2.09 -0.57 0.92
N PHE A 95 2.84 -0.59 2.03
CA PHE A 95 3.04 0.59 2.87
C PHE A 95 3.72 1.74 2.09
N ILE A 96 4.72 1.45 1.26
CA ILE A 96 5.39 2.48 0.43
C ILE A 96 4.39 3.07 -0.57
N VAL A 97 3.62 2.24 -1.28
CA VAL A 97 2.57 2.71 -2.21
C VAL A 97 1.51 3.53 -1.48
N GLN A 98 1.08 3.09 -0.30
CA GLN A 98 0.15 3.85 0.55
C GLN A 98 0.70 5.24 0.87
N LYS A 99 1.97 5.36 1.28
CA LYS A 99 2.58 6.65 1.62
C LYS A 99 2.69 7.56 0.40
N ILE A 100 3.01 7.02 -0.76
CA ILE A 100 3.00 7.75 -2.03
C ILE A 100 1.59 8.27 -2.34
N LEU A 101 0.55 7.44 -2.20
CA LEU A 101 -0.83 7.84 -2.45
C LEU A 101 -1.35 8.88 -1.44
N LEU A 102 -0.85 8.90 -0.21
CA LEU A 102 -1.24 9.89 0.79
C LEU A 102 -0.73 11.30 0.47
N ASP A 103 0.39 11.42 -0.24
CA ASP A 103 0.87 12.68 -0.80
C ASP A 103 0.07 13.07 -2.04
N ASP A 104 -0.27 14.36 -2.18
CA ASP A 104 -1.08 14.84 -3.30
C ASP A 104 -0.37 14.69 -4.65
N THR A 105 0.95 14.84 -4.69
CA THR A 105 1.74 14.62 -5.90
C THR A 105 1.71 13.17 -6.32
N GLY A 106 1.86 12.25 -5.36
CA GLY A 106 1.77 10.81 -5.59
C GLY A 106 0.38 10.38 -6.06
N MET A 107 -0.68 10.90 -5.43
CA MET A 107 -2.05 10.69 -5.84
C MET A 107 -2.28 11.17 -7.28
N ASN A 108 -1.88 12.40 -7.59
CA ASN A 108 -2.03 12.96 -8.92
C ASN A 108 -1.26 12.14 -9.96
N TYR A 109 -0.04 11.70 -9.65
CA TYR A 109 0.76 10.86 -10.54
C TYR A 109 0.04 9.54 -10.89
N VAL A 110 -0.55 8.87 -9.91
CA VAL A 110 -1.27 7.60 -10.13
C VAL A 110 -2.58 7.83 -10.88
N CYS A 111 -3.34 8.88 -10.53
CA CYS A 111 -4.64 9.16 -11.15
C CYS A 111 -4.55 9.95 -12.46
N GLN A 112 -3.36 10.40 -12.88
CA GLN A 112 -3.18 11.15 -14.12
C GLN A 112 -3.54 10.36 -15.37
N THR A 113 -3.25 9.05 -15.37
CA THR A 113 -3.55 8.15 -16.49
C THR A 113 -4.34 6.94 -16.01
N ALA A 114 -5.29 6.47 -16.83
CA ALA A 114 -6.06 5.27 -16.55
C ALA A 114 -5.14 4.05 -16.38
N GLU A 115 -4.08 3.94 -17.19
CA GLU A 115 -3.12 2.84 -17.13
C GLU A 115 -2.48 2.70 -15.75
N ARG A 116 -1.98 3.80 -15.16
CA ARG A 116 -1.37 3.80 -13.83
C ARG A 116 -2.38 3.46 -12.75
N PHE A 117 -3.57 4.06 -12.81
CA PHE A 117 -4.64 3.77 -11.87
C PHE A 117 -5.01 2.29 -11.90
N TYR A 118 -5.26 1.73 -13.08
CA TYR A 118 -5.64 0.32 -13.20
C TYR A 118 -4.51 -0.63 -12.82
N ALA A 119 -3.25 -0.30 -13.09
CA ALA A 119 -2.11 -1.10 -12.64
C ALA A 119 -2.07 -1.21 -11.11
N VAL A 120 -2.21 -0.09 -10.40
CA VAL A 120 -2.26 -0.07 -8.93
C VAL A 120 -3.51 -0.81 -8.42
N SER A 121 -4.69 -0.51 -8.97
CA SER A 121 -5.97 -1.10 -8.55
C SER A 121 -5.99 -2.62 -8.75
N GLN A 122 -5.47 -3.12 -9.88
CA GLN A 122 -5.42 -4.56 -10.18
C GLN A 122 -4.53 -5.31 -9.20
N VAL A 123 -3.36 -4.77 -8.87
CA VAL A 123 -2.46 -5.41 -7.90
C VAL A 123 -3.09 -5.43 -6.51
N LEU A 124 -3.70 -4.33 -6.06
CA LEU A 124 -4.43 -4.28 -4.79
C LEU A 124 -5.58 -5.30 -4.76
N GLN A 125 -6.32 -5.45 -5.87
CA GLN A 125 -7.40 -6.44 -6.01
C GLN A 125 -6.86 -7.87 -5.89
N ASN A 126 -5.79 -8.20 -6.60
CA ASN A 126 -5.16 -9.53 -6.55
C ASN A 126 -4.70 -9.86 -5.12
N MET A 127 -4.14 -8.88 -4.41
CA MET A 127 -3.73 -9.04 -3.02
C MET A 127 -4.92 -9.29 -2.10
N LEU A 128 -6.04 -8.58 -2.26
CA LEU A 128 -7.26 -8.80 -1.49
C LEU A 128 -7.85 -10.20 -1.72
N ILE A 129 -7.92 -10.64 -3.00
CA ILE A 129 -8.39 -11.98 -3.33
C ILE A 129 -7.50 -13.04 -2.69
N HIS A 130 -6.17 -12.87 -2.76
CA HIS A 130 -5.25 -13.80 -2.12
C HIS A 130 -5.41 -13.79 -0.57
N LEU A 131 -5.58 -12.62 0.02
CA LEU A 131 -5.75 -12.44 1.46
C LEU A 131 -7.08 -13.07 1.96
N SER A 132 -8.15 -12.98 1.16
CA SER A 132 -9.46 -13.56 1.49
C SER A 132 -9.47 -15.10 1.49
N GLN A 133 -8.47 -15.73 0.86
CA GLN A 133 -8.31 -17.19 0.82
C GLN A 133 -7.50 -17.74 2.01
N GLN A 134 -6.91 -16.87 2.82
CA GLN A 134 -6.13 -17.28 3.99
C GLN A 134 -7.05 -17.57 5.18
N THR A 135 -6.69 -18.59 5.96
CA THR A 135 -7.40 -18.92 7.20
C THR A 135 -7.33 -17.80 8.24
N GLU A 136 -6.18 -17.15 8.31
CA GLU A 136 -5.93 -16.00 9.19
C GLU A 136 -5.41 -14.82 8.35
N PRO A 137 -6.30 -13.98 7.80
CA PRO A 137 -5.88 -12.85 6.98
C PRO A 137 -5.06 -11.84 7.79
N SER A 138 -3.93 -11.39 7.24
CA SER A 138 -3.09 -10.37 7.86
C SER A 138 -3.83 -9.03 7.97
N ALA A 139 -4.26 -8.68 9.19
CA ALA A 139 -4.92 -7.41 9.47
C ALA A 139 -4.03 -6.21 9.09
N ARG A 140 -2.71 -6.33 9.29
CA ARG A 140 -1.74 -5.28 8.92
C ARG A 140 -1.72 -5.04 7.42
N LEU A 141 -1.68 -6.09 6.62
CA LEU A 141 -1.69 -5.98 5.16
C LEU A 141 -3.03 -5.43 4.67
N LEU A 142 -4.15 -5.96 5.19
CA LEU A 142 -5.49 -5.47 4.87
C LEU A 142 -5.61 -3.97 5.17
N LYS A 143 -5.10 -3.52 6.30
CA LYS A 143 -5.09 -2.11 6.71
C LYS A 143 -4.41 -1.20 5.67
N HIS A 144 -3.26 -1.60 5.16
CA HIS A 144 -2.55 -0.85 4.12
C HIS A 144 -3.32 -0.83 2.79
N ILE A 145 -3.88 -1.97 2.38
CA ILE A 145 -4.67 -2.07 1.14
C ILE A 145 -5.92 -1.19 1.21
N VAL A 146 -6.69 -1.30 2.29
CA VAL A 146 -7.89 -0.47 2.50
C VAL A 146 -7.56 1.02 2.49
N ARG A 147 -6.44 1.41 3.13
CA ARG A 147 -6.02 2.80 3.13
C ARG A 147 -5.65 3.32 1.73
N CYS A 148 -5.06 2.46 0.87
CA CYS A 148 -4.81 2.81 -0.53
C CYS A 148 -6.13 3.08 -1.27
N TYR A 149 -7.12 2.18 -1.17
CA TYR A 149 -8.41 2.36 -1.81
C TYR A 149 -9.17 3.59 -1.29
N LEU A 150 -9.18 3.78 0.03
CA LEU A 150 -9.82 4.95 0.64
C LEU A 150 -9.21 6.24 0.09
N ARG A 151 -7.87 6.31 0.01
CA ARG A 151 -7.21 7.49 -0.54
C ARG A 151 -7.50 7.67 -2.04
N LEU A 152 -7.49 6.60 -2.84
CA LEU A 152 -7.87 6.67 -4.25
C LEU A 152 -9.31 7.19 -4.44
N SER A 153 -10.25 6.87 -3.53
CA SER A 153 -11.63 7.35 -3.58
C SER A 153 -11.79 8.85 -3.35
N ASP A 154 -10.75 9.55 -2.87
CA ASP A 154 -10.76 11.01 -2.77
C ASP A 154 -10.67 11.70 -4.15
N ASN A 155 -10.05 11.04 -5.14
CA ASN A 155 -9.97 11.55 -6.49
C ASN A 155 -11.28 11.23 -7.26
N PRO A 156 -11.98 12.22 -7.86
CA PRO A 156 -13.27 12.00 -8.51
C PRO A 156 -13.23 10.95 -9.64
N ARG A 157 -12.22 10.99 -10.51
CA ARG A 157 -12.08 10.02 -11.62
C ARG A 157 -11.80 8.61 -11.12
N ALA A 158 -10.92 8.48 -10.12
CA ALA A 158 -10.63 7.19 -9.51
C ALA A 158 -11.86 6.65 -8.76
N ARG A 159 -12.64 7.50 -8.12
CA ARG A 159 -13.90 7.14 -7.44
C ARG A 159 -14.91 6.54 -8.42
N GLU A 160 -15.15 7.19 -9.56
CA GLU A 160 -16.04 6.66 -10.61
C GLU A 160 -15.57 5.27 -11.09
N ALA A 161 -14.28 5.09 -11.30
CA ALA A 161 -13.74 3.79 -11.68
C ALA A 161 -13.92 2.75 -10.56
N LEU A 162 -13.69 3.13 -9.29
CA LEU A 162 -13.85 2.24 -8.13
C LEU A 162 -15.29 1.78 -7.91
N GLN A 163 -16.29 2.58 -8.29
CA GLN A 163 -17.70 2.13 -8.26
C GLN A 163 -17.90 0.82 -9.02
N GLN A 164 -17.17 0.63 -10.12
CA GLN A 164 -17.27 -0.54 -10.98
C GLN A 164 -16.24 -1.63 -10.64
N CYS A 165 -15.02 -1.26 -10.23
CA CYS A 165 -13.92 -2.19 -10.09
C CYS A 165 -13.51 -2.50 -8.64
N LEU A 166 -14.16 -1.89 -7.61
CA LEU A 166 -13.86 -2.22 -6.22
C LEU A 166 -14.19 -3.69 -5.93
N PRO A 167 -13.25 -4.48 -5.38
CA PRO A 167 -13.45 -5.91 -5.12
C PRO A 167 -14.65 -6.19 -4.22
N LYS A 168 -15.44 -7.22 -4.58
CA LYS A 168 -16.63 -7.62 -3.80
C LYS A 168 -16.30 -8.00 -2.36
N VAL A 169 -15.12 -8.58 -2.12
CA VAL A 169 -14.66 -8.97 -0.77
C VAL A 169 -14.52 -7.81 0.22
N LEU A 170 -14.54 -6.55 -0.24
CA LEU A 170 -14.66 -5.37 0.62
C LEU A 170 -16.11 -4.91 0.84
N ARG A 171 -17.06 -5.47 0.08
CA ARG A 171 -18.48 -5.14 0.13
C ARG A 171 -19.33 -6.18 0.87
N ASP A 172 -18.74 -7.32 1.17
CA ASP A 172 -19.36 -8.46 1.85
C ASP A 172 -18.66 -8.78 3.19
N ASP A 173 -19.10 -9.83 3.85
CA ASP A 173 -18.62 -10.22 5.18
C ASP A 173 -17.28 -10.97 5.18
N THR A 174 -16.58 -11.05 4.06
CA THR A 174 -15.33 -11.83 3.91
C THR A 174 -14.29 -11.48 4.99
N PHE A 175 -14.16 -10.22 5.36
CA PHE A 175 -13.20 -9.75 6.36
C PHE A 175 -13.83 -9.39 7.70
N ILE A 176 -15.07 -9.83 7.98
CA ILE A 176 -15.82 -9.44 9.18
C ILE A 176 -15.04 -9.65 10.48
N GLU A 177 -14.35 -10.79 10.63
CA GLU A 177 -13.56 -11.10 11.82
C GLU A 177 -12.45 -10.07 12.06
N VAL A 178 -11.73 -9.69 10.99
CA VAL A 178 -10.69 -8.65 11.06
C VAL A 178 -11.29 -7.28 11.37
N LEU A 179 -12.44 -6.95 10.76
CA LEU A 179 -13.12 -5.66 10.96
C LEU A 179 -13.67 -5.51 12.39
N VAL A 180 -14.08 -6.60 13.03
CA VAL A 180 -14.52 -6.61 14.44
C VAL A 180 -13.35 -6.34 15.38
N LEU A 181 -12.16 -6.88 15.07
CA LEU A 181 -10.97 -6.73 15.89
C LEU A 181 -10.24 -5.39 15.70
N ASP A 182 -10.27 -4.81 14.51
CA ASP A 182 -9.64 -3.50 14.22
C ASP A 182 -10.68 -2.45 13.79
N SER A 183 -11.12 -1.64 14.77
CA SER A 183 -12.09 -0.56 14.55
C SER A 183 -11.62 0.49 13.53
N THR A 184 -10.30 0.64 13.33
CA THR A 184 -9.74 1.58 12.35
C THR A 184 -10.00 1.08 10.94
N ILE A 185 -9.74 -0.21 10.67
CA ILE A 185 -10.00 -0.80 9.36
C ILE A 185 -11.49 -0.73 9.07
N LYS A 186 -12.35 -1.08 10.04
CA LYS A 186 -13.81 -0.98 9.92
C LYS A 186 -14.24 0.42 9.49
N LYS A 187 -13.78 1.47 10.18
CA LYS A 187 -14.08 2.86 9.84
C LYS A 187 -13.65 3.22 8.41
N TRP A 188 -12.46 2.79 7.99
CA TRP A 188 -11.96 3.08 6.65
C TRP A 188 -12.72 2.34 5.56
N VAL A 189 -13.12 1.09 5.78
CA VAL A 189 -13.98 0.35 4.83
C VAL A 189 -15.34 1.03 4.72
N THR A 190 -15.97 1.38 5.84
CA THR A 190 -17.26 2.10 5.84
C THR A 190 -17.15 3.41 5.06
N GLN A 191 -16.12 4.22 5.32
CA GLN A 191 -15.92 5.48 4.59
C GLN A 191 -15.66 5.26 3.10
N LEU A 192 -14.90 4.23 2.74
CA LEU A 192 -14.66 3.85 1.34
C LEU A 192 -15.98 3.51 0.63
N LEU A 193 -16.84 2.70 1.26
CA LEU A 193 -18.15 2.30 0.70
C LEU A 193 -19.08 3.50 0.54
N ILE A 194 -19.09 4.43 1.49
CA ILE A 194 -19.81 5.71 1.36
C ILE A 194 -19.26 6.51 0.16
N ASN A 195 -17.96 6.67 0.06
CA ASN A 195 -17.33 7.43 -1.03
C ASN A 195 -17.66 6.87 -2.42
N VAL A 196 -17.76 5.55 -2.57
CA VAL A 196 -18.11 4.90 -3.85
C VAL A 196 -19.64 4.76 -4.08
N GLY A 197 -20.47 5.20 -3.12
CA GLY A 197 -21.93 5.19 -3.24
C GLY A 197 -22.60 3.86 -2.92
N ASP A 198 -21.90 2.93 -2.26
CA ASP A 198 -22.44 1.62 -1.86
C ASP A 198 -23.16 1.67 -0.49
N ALA A 199 -22.94 2.72 0.31
CA ALA A 199 -23.59 2.95 1.60
C ALA A 199 -24.05 4.41 1.71
N SER A 200 -25.21 4.63 2.36
CA SER A 200 -25.70 5.98 2.65
C SER A 200 -25.00 6.58 3.87
N ASP A 201 -24.80 7.90 3.90
CA ASP A 201 -24.22 8.64 5.04
C ASP A 201 -25.07 8.56 6.34
N GLN A 202 -26.29 8.04 6.25
CA GLN A 202 -27.19 7.90 7.39
C GLN A 202 -27.18 6.47 7.89
N GLU A 203 -26.42 6.24 8.93
CA GLU A 203 -26.37 5.20 9.95
C GLU A 203 -25.03 4.46 10.07
N PRO A 204 -24.46 4.42 11.26
CA PRO A 204 -23.62 3.32 11.67
C PRO A 204 -24.54 2.15 12.09
N VAL A 205 -25.39 1.68 11.19
CA VAL A 205 -26.33 0.59 11.45
C VAL A 205 -25.87 -0.63 10.65
N GLY A 206 -25.38 -1.64 11.39
CA GLY A 206 -25.84 -3.00 11.23
C GLY A 206 -26.00 -3.56 9.82
N VAL A 207 -24.98 -3.47 8.96
CA VAL A 207 -24.86 -4.44 7.86
C VAL A 207 -24.52 -5.84 8.41
N PHE A 208 -24.23 -5.92 9.71
CA PHE A 208 -23.89 -7.15 10.43
C PHE A 208 -24.95 -7.51 11.48
N GLY A 209 -26.22 -7.31 11.17
CA GLY A 209 -27.33 -7.66 12.06
C GLY A 209 -28.04 -8.90 11.54
N GLY A 210 -27.86 -10.03 12.21
CA GLY A 210 -28.74 -11.16 12.02
C GLY A 210 -28.12 -12.52 12.29
N VAL A 211 -27.61 -12.75 13.49
CA VAL A 211 -27.73 -14.09 14.06
C VAL A 211 -28.80 -13.97 15.14
N GLY A 212 -30.03 -14.20 14.75
CA GLY A 212 -31.12 -14.51 15.67
C GLY A 212 -30.99 -15.91 16.19
N VAL A 213 -31.22 -16.03 17.47
CA VAL A 213 -31.40 -17.18 18.36
C VAL A 213 -32.00 -18.40 17.67
#